data_5c19b0d7d1bac38c64fbe6ba24360c46
#
_entry.id   5c19b0d7d1bac38c64fbe6ba24360c46
#
_cell.length_a   1.000
_cell.length_b   1.000
_cell.length_c   1.000
_cell.angle_alpha   90.00
_cell.angle_beta   90.00
_cell.angle_gamma   90.00
#
_symmetry.space_group_name_H-M   'P 1'
#
loop_
_entity.id
_entity.type
_entity.pdbx_description
1 polymer ?
#
loop_
_entity_poly.entity_id
_entity_poly.type
_entity_poly.pdbx_seq_one_letter_code
_entity_poly.pdbx_strand_id
1 'polypeptide(L)'
;MAAAQAPKRPFIFVLAGVNGAGKSSVGGSILKAQGLAWFNPDSFARELMARSGASRDIADGDAWAYGKALLEAAIANGTSFAFETTLGGTTIARLLAEAARTHDVMMIFCGLASLELHLARVQLRVRAGGHDIPEAKIRERWDSSRQNLIALVPRLAHLQVFDNSPEVAPGEDVPFPSLVLEMKDGHVLHPRPDDVAALRATPDWAKPIVAAAFRCDERRDGPAPSGASRGRR
;
A
#
# COMPACT_ATOMS: atom_id res chain seq x y z
N MET A 1 -16.83 -38.09 -3.26
CA MET A 1 -15.65 -37.63 -2.50
C MET A 1 -15.48 -36.17 -2.82
N ALA A 2 -15.73 -35.27 -1.87
CA ALA A 2 -15.50 -33.84 -2.05
C ALA A 2 -13.98 -33.61 -2.13
N ALA A 3 -13.53 -32.96 -3.21
CA ALA A 3 -12.13 -32.54 -3.33
C ALA A 3 -11.82 -31.58 -2.15
N ALA A 4 -10.87 -31.95 -1.31
CA ALA A 4 -10.39 -31.10 -0.24
C ALA A 4 -9.85 -29.82 -0.90
N GLN A 5 -10.50 -28.68 -0.65
CA GLN A 5 -9.96 -27.38 -1.06
C GLN A 5 -8.60 -27.21 -0.39
N ALA A 6 -7.58 -26.95 -1.20
CA ALA A 6 -6.26 -26.62 -0.66
C ALA A 6 -6.41 -25.50 0.39
N PRO A 7 -5.71 -25.56 1.52
CA PRO A 7 -5.81 -24.54 2.56
C PRO A 7 -5.48 -23.17 1.91
N LYS A 8 -6.40 -22.21 2.07
CA LYS A 8 -6.15 -20.83 1.60
C LYS A 8 -4.91 -20.30 2.29
N ARG A 9 -3.95 -19.78 1.50
CA ARG A 9 -2.77 -19.11 2.07
C ARG A 9 -3.24 -17.97 3.00
N PRO A 10 -2.56 -17.77 4.14
CA PRO A 10 -2.81 -16.58 4.95
C PRO A 10 -2.49 -15.33 4.12
N PHE A 11 -3.09 -14.20 4.47
CA PHE A 11 -2.87 -12.96 3.74
C PHE A 11 -2.30 -11.87 4.64
N ILE A 12 -1.53 -10.97 4.04
CA ILE A 12 -1.17 -9.67 4.62
C ILE A 12 -1.84 -8.59 3.77
N PHE A 13 -2.79 -7.87 4.36
CA PHE A 13 -3.46 -6.76 3.68
C PHE A 13 -2.84 -5.43 4.12
N VAL A 14 -2.42 -4.62 3.16
CA VAL A 14 -1.69 -3.37 3.40
C VAL A 14 -2.46 -2.20 2.80
N LEU A 15 -2.82 -1.24 3.65
CA LEU A 15 -3.31 0.06 3.22
C LEU A 15 -2.14 1.04 3.23
N ALA A 16 -1.61 1.37 2.05
CA ALA A 16 -0.37 2.13 1.91
C ALA A 16 -0.58 3.50 1.25
N GLY A 17 0.38 4.40 1.46
CA GLY A 17 0.40 5.75 0.85
C GLY A 17 0.89 6.81 1.81
N VAL A 18 1.39 7.91 1.28
CA VAL A 18 1.97 9.01 2.05
C VAL A 18 0.92 9.71 2.93
N ASN A 19 1.35 10.42 3.94
CA ASN A 19 0.47 11.23 4.80
C ASN A 19 -0.35 12.22 3.94
N GLY A 20 -1.62 12.39 4.25
CA GLY A 20 -2.54 13.22 3.46
C GLY A 20 -3.18 12.54 2.25
N ALA A 21 -2.74 11.34 1.85
CA ALA A 21 -3.30 10.62 0.69
C ALA A 21 -4.74 10.11 0.86
N GLY A 22 -5.33 10.21 2.06
CA GLY A 22 -6.72 9.77 2.31
C GLY A 22 -6.87 8.26 2.51
N LYS A 23 -5.79 7.55 2.87
CA LYS A 23 -5.80 6.09 3.10
C LYS A 23 -6.98 5.60 3.94
N SER A 24 -7.11 6.16 5.14
CA SER A 24 -8.13 5.70 6.10
C SER A 24 -9.56 5.95 5.61
N SER A 25 -9.79 6.95 4.75
CA SER A 25 -11.10 7.20 4.14
C SER A 25 -11.39 6.19 3.03
N VAL A 26 -10.44 5.94 2.14
CA VAL A 26 -10.59 5.03 0.99
C VAL A 26 -10.56 3.57 1.42
N GLY A 27 -9.47 3.17 2.05
CA GLY A 27 -9.25 1.78 2.45
C GLY A 27 -10.12 1.38 3.64
N GLY A 28 -10.39 2.34 4.57
CA GLY A 28 -11.26 2.07 5.71
C GLY A 28 -12.69 1.71 5.30
N SER A 29 -13.23 2.32 4.24
CA SER A 29 -14.55 1.94 3.71
C SER A 29 -14.52 0.54 3.07
N ILE A 30 -13.49 0.21 2.32
CA ILE A 30 -13.31 -1.11 1.67
C ILE A 30 -13.15 -2.21 2.74
N LEU A 31 -12.28 -2.00 3.72
CA LEU A 31 -12.03 -2.98 4.78
C LEU A 31 -13.26 -3.21 5.66
N LYS A 32 -13.98 -2.15 6.02
CA LYS A 32 -15.24 -2.25 6.77
C LYS A 32 -16.31 -3.01 6.01
N ALA A 33 -16.45 -2.77 4.71
CA ALA A 33 -17.40 -3.50 3.86
C ALA A 33 -17.09 -5.00 3.80
N GLN A 34 -15.83 -5.39 3.98
CA GLN A 34 -15.38 -6.78 4.02
C GLN A 34 -15.34 -7.38 5.44
N GLY A 35 -15.71 -6.60 6.46
CA GLY A 35 -15.68 -7.04 7.87
C GLY A 35 -14.25 -7.24 8.42
N LEU A 36 -13.24 -6.64 7.80
CA LEU A 36 -11.85 -6.77 8.21
C LEU A 36 -11.46 -5.67 9.19
N ALA A 37 -10.96 -6.06 10.36
CA ALA A 37 -10.26 -5.16 11.28
C ALA A 37 -8.81 -4.97 10.80
N TRP A 38 -8.29 -3.75 10.95
CA TRP A 38 -6.90 -3.45 10.62
C TRP A 38 -6.22 -2.62 11.71
N PHE A 39 -4.92 -2.81 11.83
CA PHE A 39 -4.09 -2.01 12.72
C PHE A 39 -3.78 -0.65 12.08
N ASN A 40 -4.16 0.43 12.75
CA ASN A 40 -3.84 1.79 12.34
C ASN A 40 -2.90 2.42 13.39
N PRO A 41 -1.62 2.69 13.04
CA PRO A 41 -0.64 3.25 13.96
C PRO A 41 -1.07 4.60 14.56
N ASP A 42 -1.69 5.48 13.75
CA ASP A 42 -2.13 6.80 14.21
C ASP A 42 -3.26 6.71 15.26
N SER A 43 -4.16 5.74 15.12
CA SER A 43 -5.23 5.48 16.10
C SER A 43 -4.65 4.88 17.38
N PHE A 44 -3.74 3.91 17.24
CA PHE A 44 -3.06 3.30 18.39
C PHE A 44 -2.25 4.32 19.20
N ALA A 45 -1.49 5.19 18.52
CA ALA A 45 -0.73 6.26 19.20
C ALA A 45 -1.65 7.21 19.97
N ARG A 46 -2.80 7.60 19.41
CA ARG A 46 -3.79 8.44 20.12
C ARG A 46 -4.36 7.77 21.35
N GLU A 47 -4.68 6.47 21.27
CA GLU A 47 -5.15 5.71 22.42
C GLU A 47 -4.07 5.60 23.51
N LEU A 48 -2.82 5.37 23.11
CA LEU A 48 -1.69 5.29 24.03
C LEU A 48 -1.50 6.61 24.76
N MET A 49 -1.49 7.74 24.04
CA MET A 49 -1.41 9.09 24.66
C MET A 49 -2.54 9.34 25.66
N ALA A 50 -3.77 8.97 25.28
CA ALA A 50 -4.94 9.17 26.14
C ALA A 50 -4.87 8.35 27.45
N ARG A 51 -4.25 7.17 27.41
CA ARG A 51 -4.15 6.26 28.57
C ARG A 51 -2.94 6.53 29.44
N SER A 52 -1.80 6.87 28.85
CA SER A 52 -0.51 6.95 29.55
C SER A 52 -0.03 8.39 29.77
N GLY A 53 -0.60 9.39 29.09
CA GLY A 53 -0.07 10.74 29.07
C GLY A 53 1.27 10.88 28.30
N ALA A 54 1.69 9.86 27.56
CA ALA A 54 2.92 9.89 26.78
C ALA A 54 2.93 11.02 25.75
N SER A 55 4.12 11.56 25.46
CA SER A 55 4.28 12.52 24.36
C SER A 55 3.98 11.86 23.01
N ARG A 56 3.66 12.67 22.01
CA ARG A 56 3.37 12.21 20.66
C ARG A 56 4.51 11.39 20.06
N ASP A 57 5.75 11.85 20.22
CA ASP A 57 6.93 11.17 19.64
C ASP A 57 7.12 9.76 20.25
N ILE A 58 6.91 9.62 21.56
CA ILE A 58 6.95 8.32 22.23
C ILE A 58 5.83 7.43 21.72
N ALA A 59 4.59 7.93 21.67
CA ALA A 59 3.44 7.16 21.24
C ALA A 59 3.55 6.71 19.77
N ASP A 60 4.10 7.55 18.88
CA ASP A 60 4.33 7.20 17.47
C ASP A 60 5.43 6.12 17.34
N GLY A 61 6.51 6.21 18.12
CA GLY A 61 7.56 5.21 18.19
C GLY A 61 7.03 3.85 18.66
N ASP A 62 6.25 3.84 19.73
CA ASP A 62 5.65 2.64 20.30
C ASP A 62 4.61 2.03 19.34
N ALA A 63 3.78 2.86 18.69
CA ALA A 63 2.82 2.40 17.70
C ALA A 63 3.51 1.74 16.50
N TRP A 64 4.61 2.32 16.02
CA TRP A 64 5.41 1.74 14.95
C TRP A 64 6.04 0.40 15.38
N ALA A 65 6.66 0.34 16.58
CA ALA A 65 7.28 -0.87 17.11
C ALA A 65 6.26 -2.00 17.30
N TYR A 66 5.09 -1.66 17.84
CA TYR A 66 4.00 -2.61 18.05
C TYR A 66 3.44 -3.16 16.73
N GLY A 67 3.15 -2.28 15.76
CA GLY A 67 2.67 -2.69 14.44
C GLY A 67 3.67 -3.57 13.69
N LYS A 68 4.98 -3.25 13.81
CA LYS A 68 6.07 -4.08 13.28
C LYS A 68 6.06 -5.46 13.93
N ALA A 69 5.96 -5.54 15.25
CA ALA A 69 5.93 -6.81 15.98
C ALA A 69 4.72 -7.68 15.62
N LEU A 70 3.54 -7.06 15.41
CA LEU A 70 2.34 -7.77 14.94
C LEU A 70 2.55 -8.37 13.53
N LEU A 71 3.17 -7.63 12.62
CA LEU A 71 3.49 -8.12 11.28
C LEU A 71 4.49 -9.28 11.34
N GLU A 72 5.56 -9.16 12.13
CA GLU A 72 6.54 -10.23 12.33
C GLU A 72 5.91 -11.49 12.93
N ALA A 73 5.04 -11.32 13.93
CA ALA A 73 4.30 -12.44 14.52
C ALA A 73 3.35 -13.11 13.52
N ALA A 74 2.65 -12.33 12.68
CA ALA A 74 1.78 -12.89 11.65
C ALA A 74 2.57 -13.72 10.64
N ILE A 75 3.74 -13.23 10.19
CA ILE A 75 4.63 -13.95 9.27
C ILE A 75 5.13 -15.26 9.91
N ALA A 76 5.60 -15.21 11.16
CA ALA A 76 6.15 -16.35 11.86
C ALA A 76 5.11 -17.45 12.15
N ASN A 77 3.88 -17.05 12.46
CA ASN A 77 2.79 -17.96 12.83
C ASN A 77 1.90 -18.38 11.65
N GLY A 78 2.13 -17.87 10.45
CA GLY A 78 1.29 -18.15 9.29
C GLY A 78 -0.15 -17.65 9.45
N THR A 79 -0.36 -16.49 10.08
CA THR A 79 -1.69 -15.91 10.34
C THR A 79 -1.93 -14.66 9.49
N SER A 80 -3.19 -14.41 9.13
CA SER A 80 -3.55 -13.21 8.38
C SER A 80 -3.48 -11.95 9.23
N PHE A 81 -3.04 -10.84 8.63
CA PHE A 81 -2.94 -9.55 9.28
C PHE A 81 -3.28 -8.41 8.30
N ALA A 82 -3.90 -7.35 8.81
CA ALA A 82 -4.19 -6.15 8.03
C ALA A 82 -3.68 -4.91 8.78
N PHE A 83 -3.03 -3.99 8.06
CA PHE A 83 -2.50 -2.78 8.67
C PHE A 83 -2.35 -1.61 7.70
N GLU A 84 -2.19 -0.42 8.28
CA GLU A 84 -1.94 0.82 7.55
C GLU A 84 -0.47 1.24 7.69
N THR A 85 0.13 1.75 6.60
CA THR A 85 1.51 2.25 6.58
C THR A 85 1.68 3.39 5.58
N THR A 86 2.67 4.26 5.81
CA THR A 86 3.12 5.19 4.76
C THR A 86 4.00 4.52 3.72
N LEU A 87 4.49 3.31 3.98
CA LEU A 87 5.47 2.58 3.16
C LEU A 87 6.77 3.38 2.91
N GLY A 88 7.03 4.43 3.72
CA GLY A 88 8.20 5.31 3.54
C GLY A 88 9.52 4.70 4.02
N GLY A 89 9.48 3.76 4.98
CA GLY A 89 10.67 3.10 5.51
C GLY A 89 10.97 1.77 4.83
N THR A 90 12.25 1.37 4.81
CA THR A 90 12.71 0.12 4.20
C THR A 90 12.36 -1.13 5.03
N THR A 91 12.19 -1.00 6.34
CA THR A 91 11.91 -2.12 7.25
C THR A 91 10.61 -2.82 6.89
N ILE A 92 9.51 -2.08 6.75
CA ILE A 92 8.20 -2.64 6.40
C ILE A 92 8.24 -3.23 4.98
N ALA A 93 8.84 -2.54 4.02
CA ALA A 93 8.98 -3.06 2.65
C ALA A 93 9.73 -4.40 2.62
N ARG A 94 10.80 -4.55 3.40
CA ARG A 94 11.56 -5.81 3.52
C ARG A 94 10.70 -6.93 4.14
N LEU A 95 9.98 -6.64 5.22
CA LEU A 95 9.10 -7.61 5.87
C LEU A 95 7.97 -8.08 4.93
N LEU A 96 7.39 -7.16 4.13
CA LEU A 96 6.38 -7.52 3.13
C LEU A 96 6.97 -8.40 2.01
N ALA A 97 8.20 -8.10 1.57
CA ALA A 97 8.90 -8.94 0.59
C ALA A 97 9.21 -10.35 1.13
N GLU A 98 9.45 -10.49 2.42
CA GLU A 98 9.60 -11.77 3.11
C GLU A 98 8.26 -12.49 3.26
N ALA A 99 7.22 -11.79 3.71
CA ALA A 99 5.86 -12.30 3.85
C ALA A 99 5.33 -12.93 2.56
N ALA A 100 5.65 -12.36 1.40
CA ALA A 100 5.21 -12.84 0.09
C ALA A 100 5.65 -14.30 -0.21
N ARG A 101 6.58 -14.86 0.53
CA ARG A 101 6.98 -16.27 0.40
C ARG A 101 5.93 -17.23 0.96
N THR A 102 5.21 -16.82 1.99
CA THR A 102 4.27 -17.66 2.76
C THR A 102 2.85 -17.12 2.76
N HIS A 103 2.65 -15.84 2.49
CA HIS A 103 1.37 -15.13 2.51
C HIS A 103 1.04 -14.53 1.15
N ASP A 104 -0.25 -14.36 0.89
CA ASP A 104 -0.72 -13.52 -0.20
C ASP A 104 -0.69 -12.06 0.26
N VAL A 105 0.32 -11.31 -0.21
CA VAL A 105 0.43 -9.89 0.12
C VAL A 105 -0.44 -9.08 -0.83
N MET A 106 -1.49 -8.47 -0.28
CA MET A 106 -2.43 -7.62 -1.00
C MET A 106 -2.26 -6.17 -0.57
N MET A 107 -2.25 -5.23 -1.51
CA MET A 107 -2.03 -3.82 -1.20
C MET A 107 -2.99 -2.90 -1.92
N ILE A 108 -3.58 -1.96 -1.17
CA ILE A 108 -4.17 -0.75 -1.70
C ILE A 108 -3.19 0.40 -1.46
N PHE A 109 -2.78 1.08 -2.51
CA PHE A 109 -1.92 2.24 -2.43
C PHE A 109 -2.67 3.50 -2.87
N CYS A 110 -2.76 4.49 -1.97
CA CYS A 110 -3.36 5.79 -2.27
C CYS A 110 -2.26 6.82 -2.50
N GLY A 111 -2.32 7.52 -3.63
CA GLY A 111 -1.41 8.62 -3.96
C GLY A 111 -2.15 9.90 -4.32
N LEU A 112 -1.38 10.98 -4.46
CA LEU A 112 -1.84 12.29 -4.89
C LEU A 112 -0.94 12.80 -6.02
N ALA A 113 -1.43 13.75 -6.79
CA ALA A 113 -0.74 14.31 -7.96
C ALA A 113 0.58 14.99 -7.61
N SER A 114 0.71 15.58 -6.43
CA SER A 114 1.92 16.30 -6.05
C SER A 114 2.21 16.24 -4.55
N LEU A 115 3.45 16.54 -4.21
CA LEU A 115 3.89 16.70 -2.83
C LEU A 115 3.17 17.85 -2.12
N GLU A 116 2.96 18.96 -2.85
CA GLU A 116 2.28 20.16 -2.33
C GLU A 116 0.86 19.83 -1.88
N LEU A 117 0.16 18.96 -2.62
CA LEU A 117 -1.18 18.51 -2.25
C LEU A 117 -1.16 17.67 -0.97
N HIS A 118 -0.14 16.82 -0.78
CA HIS A 118 0.06 16.11 0.49
C HIS A 118 0.26 17.07 1.65
N LEU A 119 1.13 18.08 1.48
CA LEU A 119 1.39 19.10 2.50
C LEU A 119 0.14 19.90 2.83
N ALA A 120 -0.57 20.38 1.82
CA ALA A 120 -1.81 21.14 2.01
C ALA A 120 -2.87 20.34 2.80
N ARG A 121 -3.07 19.06 2.45
CA ARG A 121 -4.03 18.20 3.15
C ARG A 121 -3.63 17.88 4.59
N VAL A 122 -2.32 17.70 4.86
CA VAL A 122 -1.84 17.54 6.24
C VAL A 122 -2.09 18.83 7.04
N GLN A 123 -1.80 20.01 6.48
CA GLN A 123 -2.07 21.29 7.13
C GLN A 123 -3.58 21.50 7.41
N LEU A 124 -4.46 21.17 6.45
CA LEU A 124 -5.91 21.23 6.66
C LEU A 124 -6.35 20.33 7.82
N ARG A 125 -5.81 19.12 7.88
CA ARG A 125 -6.07 18.19 8.99
C ARG A 125 -5.61 18.75 10.34
N VAL A 126 -4.44 19.38 10.38
CA VAL A 126 -3.92 20.03 11.60
C VAL A 126 -4.84 21.15 12.06
N ARG A 127 -5.30 22.02 11.13
CA ARG A 127 -6.27 23.08 11.45
C ARG A 127 -7.60 22.53 11.99
N ALA A 128 -7.98 21.32 11.59
CA ALA A 128 -9.14 20.60 12.11
C ALA A 128 -8.89 19.81 13.41
N GLY A 129 -7.76 20.07 14.10
CA GLY A 129 -7.40 19.41 15.37
C GLY A 129 -6.65 18.09 15.24
N GLY A 130 -6.23 17.73 14.03
CA GLY A 130 -5.37 16.57 13.81
C GLY A 130 -3.90 16.86 14.17
N HIS A 131 -3.10 15.80 14.26
CA HIS A 131 -1.67 15.94 14.58
C HIS A 131 -0.85 16.43 13.38
N ASP A 132 0.21 17.16 13.67
CA ASP A 132 1.18 17.63 12.69
C ASP A 132 2.19 16.54 12.33
N ILE A 133 2.74 16.63 11.12
CA ILE A 133 3.81 15.78 10.62
C ILE A 133 4.86 16.70 9.98
N PRO A 134 6.13 16.64 10.41
CA PRO A 134 7.16 17.47 9.85
C PRO A 134 7.22 17.36 8.32
N GLU A 135 7.25 18.51 7.64
CA GLU A 135 7.28 18.58 6.17
C GLU A 135 8.42 17.73 5.58
N ALA A 136 9.61 17.76 6.19
CA ALA A 136 10.75 16.96 5.76
C ALA A 136 10.43 15.46 5.71
N LYS A 137 9.64 14.94 6.67
CA LYS A 137 9.20 13.54 6.66
C LYS A 137 8.19 13.23 5.55
N ILE A 138 7.32 14.19 5.21
CA ILE A 138 6.36 14.02 4.11
C ILE A 138 7.12 13.99 2.78
N ARG A 139 8.09 14.88 2.59
CA ARG A 139 8.97 14.94 1.41
C ARG A 139 9.75 13.63 1.22
N GLU A 140 10.42 13.16 2.27
CA GLU A 140 11.14 11.89 2.24
C GLU A 140 10.22 10.73 1.86
N ARG A 141 9.03 10.65 2.48
CA ARG A 141 8.04 9.59 2.22
C ARG A 141 7.44 9.66 0.82
N TRP A 142 7.34 10.86 0.24
CA TRP A 142 6.84 11.04 -1.12
C TRP A 142 7.64 10.24 -2.15
N ASP A 143 8.95 10.23 -2.06
CA ASP A 143 9.81 9.48 -2.96
C ASP A 143 9.99 8.03 -2.53
N SER A 144 10.34 7.80 -1.25
CA SER A 144 10.66 6.47 -0.73
C SER A 144 9.47 5.51 -0.76
N SER A 145 8.24 6.00 -0.51
CA SER A 145 7.02 5.20 -0.54
C SER A 145 6.75 4.61 -1.93
N ARG A 146 6.91 5.42 -2.99
CA ARG A 146 6.77 4.97 -4.39
C ARG A 146 7.88 4.01 -4.81
N GLN A 147 9.12 4.27 -4.42
CA GLN A 147 10.25 3.38 -4.69
C GLN A 147 10.07 2.02 -4.02
N ASN A 148 9.64 2.01 -2.75
CA ASN A 148 9.34 0.78 -2.02
C ASN A 148 8.18 0.00 -2.66
N LEU A 149 7.12 0.70 -3.11
CA LEU A 149 6.03 0.07 -3.84
C LEU A 149 6.53 -0.59 -5.14
N ILE A 150 7.29 0.15 -5.96
CA ILE A 150 7.84 -0.37 -7.23
C ILE A 150 8.67 -1.63 -6.99
N ALA A 151 9.49 -1.66 -5.95
CA ALA A 151 10.30 -2.83 -5.59
C ALA A 151 9.45 -4.03 -5.12
N LEU A 152 8.27 -3.78 -4.56
CA LEU A 152 7.34 -4.81 -4.10
C LEU A 152 6.43 -5.36 -5.21
N VAL A 153 6.15 -4.61 -6.28
CA VAL A 153 5.23 -5.01 -7.36
C VAL A 153 5.37 -6.48 -7.77
N PRO A 154 6.58 -7.03 -8.02
CA PRO A 154 6.72 -8.43 -8.47
C PRO A 154 6.35 -9.49 -7.41
N ARG A 155 6.10 -9.07 -6.18
CA ARG A 155 5.85 -9.95 -5.02
C ARG A 155 4.42 -9.88 -4.50
N LEU A 156 3.64 -8.91 -5.00
CA LEU A 156 2.26 -8.70 -4.56
C LEU A 156 1.33 -9.69 -5.25
N ALA A 157 0.46 -10.33 -4.48
CA ALA A 157 -0.63 -11.16 -5.00
C ALA A 157 -1.74 -10.29 -5.61
N HIS A 158 -2.01 -9.13 -5.01
CA HIS A 158 -2.96 -8.14 -5.53
C HIS A 158 -2.49 -6.73 -5.20
N LEU A 159 -2.52 -5.85 -6.18
CA LEU A 159 -2.22 -4.43 -6.04
C LEU A 159 -3.32 -3.60 -6.68
N GLN A 160 -3.84 -2.64 -5.93
CA GLN A 160 -4.67 -1.57 -6.46
C GLN A 160 -4.03 -0.23 -6.11
N VAL A 161 -3.87 0.64 -7.10
CA VAL A 161 -3.34 2.01 -6.92
C VAL A 161 -4.45 2.99 -7.26
N PHE A 162 -4.73 3.89 -6.33
CA PHE A 162 -5.75 4.92 -6.47
C PHE A 162 -5.14 6.31 -6.46
N ASP A 163 -5.58 7.15 -7.41
CA ASP A 163 -5.36 8.59 -7.37
C ASP A 163 -6.51 9.26 -6.62
N ASN A 164 -6.18 9.87 -5.50
CA ASN A 164 -7.13 10.60 -4.65
C ASN A 164 -6.88 12.13 -4.75
N SER A 165 -6.40 12.61 -5.90
CA SER A 165 -6.05 14.02 -6.11
C SER A 165 -7.24 14.96 -6.25
N PRO A 166 -8.40 14.56 -6.80
CA PRO A 166 -9.48 15.52 -7.03
C PRO A 166 -9.80 16.32 -5.78
N GLU A 167 -9.84 17.63 -5.93
CA GLU A 167 -10.33 18.56 -4.92
C GLU A 167 -11.85 18.67 -5.05
N VAL A 168 -12.51 18.75 -3.92
CA VAL A 168 -13.97 18.88 -3.83
C VAL A 168 -14.28 20.24 -3.25
N ALA A 169 -15.22 20.97 -3.86
CA ALA A 169 -15.69 22.22 -3.32
C ALA A 169 -16.41 21.99 -1.96
N PRO A 170 -16.37 22.99 -1.06
CA PRO A 170 -17.07 22.86 0.22
C PRO A 170 -18.57 22.56 0.01
N GLY A 171 -19.03 21.44 0.55
CA GLY A 171 -20.44 21.00 0.45
C GLY A 171 -20.75 20.02 -0.67
N GLU A 172 -19.79 19.68 -1.50
CA GLU A 172 -19.92 18.61 -2.50
C GLU A 172 -19.52 17.25 -1.94
N ASP A 173 -20.13 16.18 -2.47
CA ASP A 173 -19.76 14.81 -2.11
C ASP A 173 -18.34 14.52 -2.58
N VAL A 174 -17.52 13.95 -1.68
CA VAL A 174 -16.16 13.54 -2.02
C VAL A 174 -16.23 12.36 -2.98
N PRO A 175 -15.76 12.50 -4.25
CA PRO A 175 -15.80 11.41 -5.20
C PRO A 175 -14.93 10.25 -4.72
N PHE A 176 -15.29 9.04 -5.12
CA PHE A 176 -14.42 7.90 -4.89
C PHE A 176 -13.12 8.08 -5.70
N PRO A 177 -11.95 7.77 -5.14
CA PRO A 177 -10.68 7.91 -5.84
C PRO A 177 -10.64 7.13 -7.15
N SER A 178 -9.94 7.66 -8.14
CA SER A 178 -9.80 7.02 -9.44
C SER A 178 -8.84 5.83 -9.36
N LEU A 179 -9.26 4.67 -9.87
CA LEU A 179 -8.37 3.51 -10.02
C LEU A 179 -7.36 3.80 -11.14
N VAL A 180 -6.08 3.73 -10.82
CA VAL A 180 -4.96 3.98 -11.76
C VAL A 180 -4.30 2.68 -12.21
N LEU A 181 -4.21 1.70 -11.31
CA LEU A 181 -3.63 0.40 -11.58
C LEU A 181 -4.37 -0.67 -10.78
N GLU A 182 -4.68 -1.77 -11.43
CA GLU A 182 -5.01 -3.03 -10.78
C GLU A 182 -4.15 -4.14 -11.38
N MET A 183 -3.46 -4.87 -10.50
CA MET A 183 -2.66 -6.04 -10.85
C MET A 183 -3.01 -7.18 -9.90
N LYS A 184 -3.23 -8.36 -10.44
CA LYS A 184 -3.52 -9.56 -9.64
C LYS A 184 -2.69 -10.75 -10.17
N ASP A 185 -2.07 -11.48 -9.25
CA ASP A 185 -1.24 -12.65 -9.54
C ASP A 185 -0.17 -12.39 -10.63
N GLY A 186 0.33 -11.14 -10.69
CA GLY A 186 1.33 -10.67 -11.62
C GLY A 186 0.80 -10.19 -12.97
N HIS A 187 -0.52 -10.26 -13.22
CA HIS A 187 -1.18 -9.79 -14.44
C HIS A 187 -1.83 -8.44 -14.23
N VAL A 188 -1.61 -7.50 -15.16
CA VAL A 188 -2.24 -6.18 -15.14
C VAL A 188 -3.67 -6.29 -15.67
N LEU A 189 -4.64 -5.96 -14.82
CA LEU A 189 -6.07 -5.96 -15.13
C LEU A 189 -6.55 -4.58 -15.58
N HIS A 190 -5.93 -3.51 -15.04
CA HIS A 190 -6.19 -2.11 -15.38
C HIS A 190 -4.91 -1.26 -15.17
N PRO A 191 -4.58 -0.32 -16.09
CA PRO A 191 -5.17 -0.16 -17.42
C PRO A 191 -4.80 -1.35 -18.31
N ARG A 192 -5.66 -1.70 -19.24
CA ARG A 192 -5.33 -2.73 -20.24
C ARG A 192 -4.30 -2.17 -21.22
N PRO A 193 -3.41 -3.02 -21.79
CA PRO A 193 -2.38 -2.56 -22.72
C PRO A 193 -2.94 -1.87 -23.99
N ASP A 194 -4.16 -2.24 -24.39
CA ASP A 194 -4.88 -1.70 -25.54
C ASP A 194 -5.74 -0.47 -25.20
N ASP A 195 -5.90 -0.13 -23.91
CA ASP A 195 -6.65 1.06 -23.48
C ASP A 195 -5.77 2.31 -23.46
N VAL A 196 -5.58 2.88 -24.65
CA VAL A 196 -4.76 4.09 -24.85
C VAL A 196 -5.31 5.28 -24.06
N ALA A 197 -6.62 5.36 -23.84
CA ALA A 197 -7.23 6.47 -23.10
C ALA A 197 -6.86 6.38 -21.62
N ALA A 198 -7.01 5.24 -20.99
CA ALA A 198 -6.63 5.02 -19.59
C ALA A 198 -5.12 5.19 -19.39
N LEU A 199 -4.28 4.70 -20.32
CA LEU A 199 -2.83 4.88 -20.28
C LEU A 199 -2.43 6.37 -20.32
N ARG A 200 -3.09 7.16 -21.17
CA ARG A 200 -2.86 8.62 -21.26
C ARG A 200 -3.36 9.36 -20.03
N ALA A 201 -4.44 8.89 -19.42
CA ALA A 201 -5.01 9.47 -18.21
C ALA A 201 -4.19 9.13 -16.94
N THR A 202 -3.22 8.21 -17.02
CA THR A 202 -2.37 7.84 -15.89
C THR A 202 -1.59 9.08 -15.39
N PRO A 203 -1.78 9.50 -14.12
CA PRO A 203 -1.09 10.67 -13.58
C PRO A 203 0.42 10.43 -13.49
N ASP A 204 1.20 11.50 -13.68
CA ASP A 204 2.68 11.40 -13.77
C ASP A 204 3.32 10.71 -12.57
N TRP A 205 2.79 10.96 -11.37
CA TRP A 205 3.30 10.33 -10.16
C TRP A 205 3.19 8.80 -10.16
N ALA A 206 2.18 8.25 -10.85
CA ALA A 206 1.89 6.82 -10.90
C ALA A 206 2.52 6.10 -12.11
N LYS A 207 2.93 6.83 -13.16
CA LYS A 207 3.53 6.23 -14.38
C LYS A 207 4.66 5.25 -14.09
N PRO A 208 5.63 5.53 -13.17
CA PRO A 208 6.69 4.57 -12.85
C PRO A 208 6.16 3.27 -12.22
N ILE A 209 5.07 3.35 -11.44
CA ILE A 209 4.45 2.19 -10.79
C ILE A 209 3.75 1.33 -11.84
N VAL A 210 2.95 1.96 -12.73
CA VAL A 210 2.28 1.28 -13.85
C VAL A 210 3.30 0.62 -14.77
N ALA A 211 4.39 1.31 -15.13
CA ALA A 211 5.46 0.73 -15.92
C ALA A 211 6.14 -0.47 -15.23
N ALA A 212 6.27 -0.46 -13.91
CA ALA A 212 6.81 -1.60 -13.16
C ALA A 212 5.86 -2.80 -13.20
N ALA A 213 4.55 -2.57 -13.12
CA ALA A 213 3.53 -3.61 -13.23
C ALA A 213 3.53 -4.28 -14.60
N PHE A 214 3.57 -3.52 -15.69
CA PHE A 214 3.67 -4.07 -17.04
C PHE A 214 4.96 -4.88 -17.24
N ARG A 215 6.11 -4.40 -16.76
CA ARG A 215 7.34 -5.20 -16.81
C ARG A 215 7.26 -6.49 -15.99
N CYS A 216 6.43 -6.55 -14.97
CA CYS A 216 6.18 -7.78 -14.21
C CYS A 216 5.33 -8.77 -15.02
N ASP A 217 4.29 -8.28 -15.67
CA ASP A 217 3.36 -9.02 -16.51
C ASP A 217 4.10 -9.67 -17.71
N GLU A 218 4.82 -8.89 -18.51
CA GLU A 218 5.62 -9.35 -19.65
C GLU A 218 6.60 -10.48 -19.30
N ARG A 219 7.19 -10.47 -18.09
CA ARG A 219 8.13 -11.50 -17.67
C ARG A 219 7.45 -12.84 -17.34
N ARG A 220 6.17 -12.83 -17.05
CA ARG A 220 5.40 -14.06 -16.79
C ARG A 220 4.93 -14.71 -18.08
N ASP A 221 4.58 -13.91 -19.07
CA ASP A 221 4.13 -14.37 -20.38
C ASP A 221 5.30 -14.71 -21.33
N GLY A 222 6.55 -14.32 -20.97
CA GLY A 222 7.74 -14.63 -21.74
C GLY A 222 8.10 -16.12 -21.71
N PRO A 223 8.73 -16.66 -22.79
CA PRO A 223 9.16 -18.05 -22.82
C PRO A 223 10.12 -18.32 -21.65
N ALA A 224 9.91 -19.47 -20.98
CA ALA A 224 10.82 -19.93 -19.92
C ALA A 224 12.27 -19.90 -20.44
N PRO A 225 13.28 -19.47 -19.63
CA PRO A 225 14.66 -19.46 -20.07
C PRO A 225 15.03 -20.86 -20.56
N SER A 226 15.37 -20.97 -21.82
CA SER A 226 15.79 -22.22 -22.45
C SER A 226 16.95 -22.80 -21.62
N GLY A 227 16.68 -23.96 -21.00
CA GLY A 227 17.64 -24.64 -20.16
C GLY A 227 18.98 -24.77 -20.85
N ALA A 228 20.05 -24.25 -20.23
CA ALA A 228 21.41 -24.44 -20.64
C ALA A 228 21.63 -25.95 -20.79
N SER A 229 21.78 -26.40 -22.01
CA SER A 229 22.25 -27.74 -22.39
C SER A 229 23.55 -28.00 -21.62
N ARG A 230 23.47 -28.83 -20.59
CA ARG A 230 24.68 -29.43 -19.99
C ARG A 230 25.27 -30.38 -21.05
N GLY A 231 26.23 -29.86 -21.79
CA GLY A 231 27.09 -30.68 -22.61
C GLY A 231 27.73 -31.77 -21.76
N ARG A 232 27.40 -33.02 -22.07
CA ARG A 232 28.22 -34.17 -21.63
C ARG A 232 29.53 -34.15 -22.39
N ARG A 233 30.62 -34.08 -21.68
CA ARG A 233 31.87 -34.76 -22.02
C ARG A 233 32.40 -35.39 -20.75
#